data_452c3b3d34813e8703da081a8964bbfd
#
_entry.id   452c3b3d34813e8703da081a8964bbfd
#
_cell.length_a   1.000
_cell.length_b   1.000
_cell.length_c   1.000
_cell.angle_alpha   90.00
_cell.angle_beta   90.00
_cell.angle_gamma   90.00
#
_symmetry.space_group_name_H-M   'P 1'
#
loop_
_entity.id
_entity.type
_entity.pdbx_description
1 polymer ?
#
loop_
_entity_poly.entity_id
_entity_poly.type
_entity_poly.pdbx_seq_one_letter_code
_entity_poly.pdbx_strand_id
1 'polypeptide(L)'
;MSDTTATQDTTAAQDTTAAQGSARIEAAHAAFEAARDAAPRTRAGWLEAVASALEANADELVPLAQRETHLAEGRLRGELKRTVFQLRLLADEVVRGENLQATIDHADPDWGMGPRPDIRRVNVPLGVVGVFGASNFPFAFSVMGGDTASALAAGCAVVHKIHGGHQGLGLRTGEIAAAALAGAGAPAGLFSTVLGREAAELLVEHPLVKAVGFTGSTSGGRALFDKASRRPTPIPFFGELGSINPVFVTEKAWDLRKEEILDGYAGSFTLGMGQFCTKPGLLFAPAEDTGELAGIIGGRLEDTPASPLLSPRLREGYDGAVAEVRGAAGVEVLIEGSQDDAPRPTVFATTADAVRSNPALLEQEMFGPATLVIRYPRGTDLAELASLLDGQLTATVQAEPDEDLASLLAVLREKAGRVLWNGWPTGVTVTYAQQHGGPYPATTSGTTSVGTAAVGRFMRPVAYDSFPPAQLPPPLRDENPWGIIRRVDGAWQPIPNGGAR
;
A
#
# COMPACT_ATOMS: atom_id res chain seq x y z
N MET A 1 -34.59 -8.91 -41.18
CA MET A 1 -33.11 -8.82 -41.12
C MET A 1 -32.76 -8.87 -39.64
N SER A 2 -32.27 -9.99 -39.23
CA SER A 2 -32.04 -10.38 -37.84
C SER A 2 -30.76 -9.71 -37.33
N ASP A 3 -30.91 -8.90 -36.30
CA ASP A 3 -29.81 -8.32 -35.55
C ASP A 3 -29.33 -9.37 -34.55
N THR A 4 -28.17 -9.95 -34.83
CA THR A 4 -27.52 -10.94 -33.96
C THR A 4 -26.63 -10.18 -33.00
N THR A 5 -27.17 -9.82 -31.83
CA THR A 5 -26.37 -9.39 -30.67
C THR A 5 -25.50 -10.55 -30.24
N ALA A 6 -24.20 -10.44 -30.52
CA ALA A 6 -23.19 -11.35 -30.01
C ALA A 6 -23.03 -11.10 -28.50
N THR A 7 -23.68 -11.91 -27.69
CA THR A 7 -23.36 -12.12 -26.29
C THR A 7 -21.98 -12.76 -26.23
N GLN A 8 -20.92 -11.96 -25.97
CA GLN A 8 -19.64 -12.50 -25.58
C GLN A 8 -19.78 -13.12 -24.18
N ASP A 9 -19.80 -14.44 -24.18
CA ASP A 9 -19.75 -15.31 -23.02
C ASP A 9 -18.40 -15.05 -22.31
N THR A 10 -18.40 -14.24 -21.26
CA THR A 10 -17.27 -14.16 -20.32
C THR A 10 -17.29 -15.41 -19.48
N THR A 11 -16.70 -16.48 -19.99
CA THR A 11 -16.40 -17.67 -19.18
C THR A 11 -15.61 -17.23 -17.98
N ALA A 12 -16.21 -17.34 -16.79
CA ALA A 12 -15.53 -17.05 -15.52
C ALA A 12 -14.24 -17.88 -15.45
N ALA A 13 -13.12 -17.23 -15.22
CA ALA A 13 -11.83 -17.91 -15.12
C ALA A 13 -11.89 -18.94 -13.98
N GLN A 14 -11.41 -20.16 -14.25
CA GLN A 14 -11.45 -21.23 -13.26
C GLN A 14 -10.46 -20.96 -12.12
N ASP A 15 -10.88 -21.22 -10.89
CA ASP A 15 -10.04 -21.17 -9.72
C ASP A 15 -8.84 -22.12 -9.85
N THR A 16 -7.68 -21.70 -9.33
CA THR A 16 -6.47 -22.51 -9.28
C THR A 16 -6.62 -23.59 -8.22
N THR A 17 -6.50 -24.85 -8.60
CA THR A 17 -6.55 -25.97 -7.64
C THR A 17 -5.31 -25.95 -6.73
N ALA A 18 -5.39 -26.65 -5.57
CA ALA A 18 -4.25 -26.77 -4.66
C ALA A 18 -3.00 -27.36 -5.35
N ALA A 19 -3.18 -28.38 -6.20
CA ALA A 19 -2.09 -28.99 -6.94
C ALA A 19 -1.41 -28.00 -7.92
N GLN A 20 -2.20 -27.21 -8.65
CA GLN A 20 -1.68 -26.17 -9.54
C GLN A 20 -0.97 -25.05 -8.76
N GLY A 21 -1.54 -24.66 -7.60
CA GLY A 21 -0.96 -23.66 -6.72
C GLY A 21 0.42 -24.12 -6.16
N SER A 22 0.49 -25.37 -5.67
CA SER A 22 1.74 -25.98 -5.19
C SER A 22 2.80 -26.01 -6.28
N ALA A 23 2.45 -26.46 -7.48
CA ALA A 23 3.38 -26.51 -8.62
C ALA A 23 3.93 -25.11 -8.99
N ARG A 24 3.09 -24.06 -8.91
CA ARG A 24 3.56 -22.68 -9.13
C ARG A 24 4.50 -22.19 -8.03
N ILE A 25 4.24 -22.52 -6.78
CA ILE A 25 5.13 -22.18 -5.65
C ILE A 25 6.46 -22.93 -5.76
N GLU A 26 6.45 -24.20 -6.14
CA GLU A 26 7.66 -25.00 -6.38
C GLU A 26 8.48 -24.44 -7.54
N ALA A 27 7.83 -24.07 -8.65
CA ALA A 27 8.48 -23.40 -9.78
C ALA A 27 9.07 -22.04 -9.37
N ALA A 28 8.37 -21.27 -8.54
CA ALA A 28 8.87 -20.01 -8.00
C ALA A 28 10.09 -20.21 -7.11
N HIS A 29 10.12 -21.26 -6.31
CA HIS A 29 11.28 -21.61 -5.51
C HIS A 29 12.49 -21.99 -6.38
N ALA A 30 12.31 -22.82 -7.40
CA ALA A 30 13.37 -23.16 -8.33
C ALA A 30 13.90 -21.93 -9.09
N ALA A 31 13.01 -21.03 -9.51
CA ALA A 31 13.37 -19.77 -10.17
C ALA A 31 14.14 -18.83 -9.22
N PHE A 32 13.74 -18.73 -7.95
CA PHE A 32 14.47 -17.98 -6.93
C PHE A 32 15.90 -18.50 -6.75
N GLU A 33 16.10 -19.82 -6.64
CA GLU A 33 17.42 -20.42 -6.52
C GLU A 33 18.28 -20.11 -7.75
N ALA A 34 17.71 -20.16 -8.96
CA ALA A 34 18.42 -19.83 -10.20
C ALA A 34 18.75 -18.33 -10.35
N ALA A 35 17.93 -17.44 -9.76
CA ALA A 35 18.10 -15.99 -9.83
C ALA A 35 18.85 -15.40 -8.62
N ARG A 36 19.18 -16.22 -7.60
CA ARG A 36 19.72 -15.78 -6.30
C ARG A 36 20.87 -14.77 -6.43
N ASP A 37 21.81 -15.05 -7.33
CA ASP A 37 23.02 -14.25 -7.52
C ASP A 37 22.94 -13.30 -8.74
N ALA A 38 21.73 -13.04 -9.25
CA ALA A 38 21.53 -12.13 -10.35
C ALA A 38 22.01 -10.71 -9.97
N ALA A 39 22.87 -10.16 -10.82
CA ALA A 39 23.42 -8.83 -10.59
C ALA A 39 22.31 -7.75 -10.57
N PRO A 40 22.48 -6.63 -9.84
CA PRO A 40 21.50 -5.56 -9.77
C PRO A 40 21.01 -5.07 -11.13
N ARG A 41 21.91 -4.90 -12.10
CA ARG A 41 21.55 -4.47 -13.47
C ARG A 41 20.68 -5.49 -14.21
N THR A 42 20.88 -6.79 -13.98
CA THR A 42 20.04 -7.84 -14.55
C THR A 42 18.61 -7.76 -13.99
N ARG A 43 18.47 -7.63 -12.66
CA ARG A 43 17.17 -7.48 -12.01
C ARG A 43 16.46 -6.19 -12.41
N ALA A 44 17.19 -5.08 -12.52
CA ALA A 44 16.66 -3.82 -13.03
C ALA A 44 16.13 -3.97 -14.45
N GLY A 45 16.84 -4.70 -15.32
CA GLY A 45 16.39 -5.01 -16.67
C GLY A 45 15.07 -5.80 -16.71
N TRP A 46 14.85 -6.70 -15.76
CA TRP A 46 13.56 -7.41 -15.63
C TRP A 46 12.42 -6.46 -15.30
N LEU A 47 12.62 -5.55 -14.33
CA LEU A 47 11.61 -4.56 -13.94
C LEU A 47 11.29 -3.60 -15.08
N GLU A 48 12.30 -3.13 -15.81
CA GLU A 48 12.12 -2.25 -16.97
C GLU A 48 11.38 -2.94 -18.12
N ALA A 49 11.66 -4.22 -18.37
CA ALA A 49 10.95 -5.00 -19.39
C ALA A 49 9.45 -5.11 -19.05
N VAL A 50 9.10 -5.35 -17.78
CA VAL A 50 7.71 -5.37 -17.33
C VAL A 50 7.08 -3.98 -17.47
N ALA A 51 7.77 -2.92 -17.04
CA ALA A 51 7.28 -1.55 -17.15
C ALA A 51 6.94 -1.19 -18.61
N SER A 52 7.86 -1.46 -19.52
CA SER A 52 7.69 -1.20 -20.96
C SER A 52 6.56 -2.04 -21.57
N ALA A 53 6.43 -3.31 -21.16
CA ALA A 53 5.34 -4.17 -21.65
C ALA A 53 3.96 -3.69 -21.16
N LEU A 54 3.84 -3.27 -19.90
CA LEU A 54 2.58 -2.71 -19.38
C LEU A 54 2.21 -1.41 -20.08
N GLU A 55 3.18 -0.52 -20.32
CA GLU A 55 2.97 0.74 -21.03
C GLU A 55 2.52 0.51 -22.47
N ALA A 56 3.13 -0.44 -23.17
CA ALA A 56 2.78 -0.80 -24.56
C ALA A 56 1.38 -1.44 -24.70
N ASN A 57 0.86 -2.04 -23.64
CA ASN A 57 -0.47 -2.68 -23.63
C ASN A 57 -1.54 -1.83 -22.94
N ALA A 58 -1.32 -0.54 -22.72
CA ALA A 58 -2.26 0.35 -22.01
C ALA A 58 -3.64 0.39 -22.66
N ASP A 59 -3.72 0.41 -24.00
CA ASP A 59 -4.98 0.48 -24.75
C ASP A 59 -5.80 -0.84 -24.73
N GLU A 60 -5.21 -1.95 -24.32
CA GLU A 60 -5.89 -3.19 -24.02
C GLU A 60 -6.31 -3.26 -22.55
N LEU A 61 -5.37 -2.95 -21.64
CA LEU A 61 -5.55 -3.13 -20.20
C LEU A 61 -6.55 -2.13 -19.60
N VAL A 62 -6.54 -0.86 -20.04
CA VAL A 62 -7.40 0.17 -19.45
C VAL A 62 -8.88 -0.09 -19.73
N PRO A 63 -9.34 -0.39 -20.96
CA PRO A 63 -10.73 -0.74 -21.19
C PRO A 63 -11.17 -2.02 -20.47
N LEU A 64 -10.26 -3.00 -20.29
CA LEU A 64 -10.55 -4.20 -19.51
C LEU A 64 -10.77 -3.85 -18.03
N ALA A 65 -9.90 -3.01 -17.47
CA ALA A 65 -10.03 -2.51 -16.11
C ALA A 65 -11.35 -1.74 -15.90
N GLN A 66 -11.75 -0.89 -16.86
CA GLN A 66 -13.01 -0.15 -16.78
C GLN A 66 -14.24 -1.08 -16.68
N ARG A 67 -14.27 -2.11 -17.51
CA ARG A 67 -15.39 -3.07 -17.49
C ARG A 67 -15.52 -3.81 -16.15
N GLU A 68 -14.41 -4.15 -15.52
CA GLU A 68 -14.41 -4.94 -14.29
C GLU A 68 -14.49 -4.09 -13.00
N THR A 69 -14.14 -2.81 -13.06
CA THR A 69 -14.04 -1.97 -11.86
C THR A 69 -14.96 -0.74 -11.86
N HIS A 70 -15.57 -0.42 -13.00
CA HIS A 70 -16.37 0.79 -13.21
C HIS A 70 -15.62 2.11 -12.95
N LEU A 71 -14.27 2.06 -12.87
CA LEU A 71 -13.44 3.24 -12.66
C LEU A 71 -13.29 4.05 -13.95
N ALA A 72 -13.19 5.37 -13.83
CA ALA A 72 -13.03 6.26 -14.98
C ALA A 72 -11.71 6.03 -15.73
N GLU A 73 -11.74 6.10 -17.07
CA GLU A 73 -10.58 5.88 -17.93
C GLU A 73 -9.36 6.72 -17.53
N GLY A 74 -9.57 8.03 -17.30
CA GLY A 74 -8.48 8.94 -16.93
C GLY A 74 -7.77 8.53 -15.63
N ARG A 75 -8.53 8.04 -14.64
CA ARG A 75 -7.97 7.48 -13.40
C ARG A 75 -7.15 6.23 -13.69
N LEU A 76 -7.67 5.30 -14.46
CA LEU A 76 -6.98 4.03 -14.79
C LEU A 76 -5.70 4.26 -15.60
N ARG A 77 -5.72 5.17 -16.57
CA ARG A 77 -4.50 5.56 -17.30
C ARG A 77 -3.45 6.20 -16.38
N GLY A 78 -3.88 7.07 -15.47
CA GLY A 78 -3.00 7.65 -14.45
C GLY A 78 -2.42 6.60 -13.51
N GLU A 79 -3.22 5.62 -13.11
CA GLU A 79 -2.80 4.53 -12.23
C GLU A 79 -1.81 3.59 -12.92
N LEU A 80 -2.06 3.21 -14.16
CA LEU A 80 -1.12 2.40 -14.96
C LEU A 80 0.21 3.14 -15.15
N LYS A 81 0.18 4.43 -15.49
CA LYS A 81 1.39 5.27 -15.56
C LYS A 81 2.17 5.30 -14.25
N ARG A 82 1.45 5.39 -13.11
CA ARG A 82 2.06 5.33 -11.78
C ARG A 82 2.72 3.97 -11.52
N THR A 83 2.09 2.88 -11.94
CA THR A 83 2.64 1.51 -11.80
C THR A 83 3.91 1.34 -12.62
N VAL A 84 3.92 1.79 -13.87
CA VAL A 84 5.09 1.82 -14.76
C VAL A 84 6.23 2.66 -14.14
N PHE A 85 5.90 3.86 -13.65
CA PHE A 85 6.88 4.72 -12.98
C PHE A 85 7.50 4.04 -11.75
N GLN A 86 6.69 3.36 -10.92
CA GLN A 86 7.16 2.66 -9.74
C GLN A 86 8.14 1.53 -10.09
N LEU A 87 7.85 0.74 -11.12
CA LEU A 87 8.76 -0.30 -11.60
C LEU A 87 10.11 0.27 -12.01
N ARG A 88 10.12 1.39 -12.75
CA ARG A 88 11.34 2.10 -13.17
C ARG A 88 12.11 2.69 -11.99
N LEU A 89 11.42 3.33 -11.04
CA LEU A 89 12.05 3.85 -9.83
C LEU A 89 12.71 2.73 -9.00
N LEU A 90 12.06 1.58 -8.90
CA LEU A 90 12.62 0.42 -8.21
C LEU A 90 13.79 -0.21 -8.98
N ALA A 91 13.77 -0.18 -10.32
CA ALA A 91 14.91 -0.59 -11.14
C ALA A 91 16.15 0.29 -10.88
N ASP A 92 15.97 1.61 -10.82
CA ASP A 92 17.02 2.55 -10.46
C ASP A 92 17.57 2.30 -9.05
N GLU A 93 16.69 2.08 -8.07
CA GLU A 93 17.08 1.76 -6.69
C GLU A 93 17.90 0.47 -6.60
N VAL A 94 17.49 -0.57 -7.32
CA VAL A 94 18.22 -1.84 -7.38
C VAL A 94 19.63 -1.65 -7.93
N VAL A 95 19.80 -0.83 -8.99
CA VAL A 95 21.13 -0.54 -9.56
C VAL A 95 22.01 0.23 -8.58
N ARG A 96 21.45 1.17 -7.81
CA ARG A 96 22.18 1.91 -6.76
C ARG A 96 22.59 1.00 -5.59
N GLY A 97 21.79 -0.04 -5.31
CA GLY A 97 22.06 -1.02 -4.29
C GLY A 97 21.83 -0.52 -2.84
N GLU A 98 21.12 0.58 -2.63
CA GLU A 98 20.81 1.10 -1.30
C GLU A 98 20.01 0.09 -0.47
N ASN A 99 19.10 -0.66 -1.11
CA ASN A 99 18.32 -1.74 -0.50
C ASN A 99 19.19 -2.87 0.08
N LEU A 100 20.40 -3.07 -0.45
CA LEU A 100 21.34 -4.10 0.03
C LEU A 100 21.96 -3.71 1.38
N GLN A 101 22.01 -2.44 1.74
CA GLN A 101 22.62 -1.92 2.97
C GLN A 101 24.01 -2.53 3.26
N ALA A 102 24.81 -2.73 2.20
CA ALA A 102 26.12 -3.36 2.31
C ALA A 102 27.03 -2.53 3.23
N THR A 103 27.53 -3.20 4.29
CA THR A 103 28.38 -2.59 5.30
C THR A 103 29.61 -3.47 5.53
N ILE A 104 30.79 -2.87 5.50
CA ILE A 104 32.09 -3.55 5.67
C ILE A 104 32.82 -2.88 6.79
N ASP A 105 33.19 -3.62 7.80
CA ASP A 105 34.07 -3.23 8.88
C ASP A 105 35.32 -4.12 8.80
N HIS A 106 36.43 -3.58 8.31
CA HIS A 106 37.70 -4.29 8.25
C HIS A 106 38.21 -4.63 9.64
N ALA A 107 39.10 -5.62 9.77
CA ALA A 107 39.74 -5.94 11.02
C ALA A 107 40.49 -4.72 11.57
N ASP A 108 40.34 -4.46 12.87
CA ASP A 108 41.00 -3.35 13.56
C ASP A 108 41.49 -3.81 14.94
N PRO A 109 42.80 -3.95 15.14
CA PRO A 109 43.38 -4.38 16.44
C PRO A 109 43.16 -3.37 17.54
N ASP A 110 42.98 -2.09 17.19
CA ASP A 110 42.89 -0.96 18.14
C ASP A 110 41.44 -0.48 18.34
N TRP A 111 40.44 -1.28 17.96
CA TRP A 111 39.04 -0.94 18.15
C TRP A 111 38.69 -0.69 19.63
N GLY A 112 37.93 0.34 19.90
CA GLY A 112 37.75 0.90 21.25
C GLY A 112 37.26 -0.06 22.35
N MET A 113 36.69 -1.24 21.99
CA MET A 113 36.29 -2.27 22.97
C MET A 113 37.20 -3.53 22.94
N GLY A 114 38.30 -3.48 22.21
CA GLY A 114 39.20 -4.58 21.94
C GLY A 114 39.28 -4.94 20.45
N PRO A 115 40.19 -5.82 20.02
CA PRO A 115 40.36 -6.12 18.61
C PRO A 115 39.05 -6.51 17.91
N ARG A 116 38.75 -5.86 16.79
CA ARG A 116 37.61 -6.14 15.95
C ARG A 116 38.04 -7.08 14.79
N PRO A 117 37.37 -8.20 14.55
CA PRO A 117 37.59 -8.99 13.33
C PRO A 117 37.00 -8.28 12.09
N ASP A 118 37.31 -8.80 10.89
CA ASP A 118 36.61 -8.37 9.65
C ASP A 118 35.15 -8.85 9.70
N ILE A 119 34.21 -7.91 9.71
CA ILE A 119 32.77 -8.17 9.75
C ILE A 119 32.09 -7.46 8.60
N ARG A 120 31.36 -8.20 7.75
CA ARG A 120 30.66 -7.66 6.58
C ARG A 120 29.20 -8.07 6.59
N ARG A 121 28.30 -7.14 6.33
CA ARG A 121 26.84 -7.38 6.37
C ARG A 121 26.18 -6.92 5.07
N VAL A 122 25.20 -7.70 4.60
CA VAL A 122 24.37 -7.37 3.43
C VAL A 122 22.96 -7.90 3.62
N ASN A 123 21.97 -7.19 3.08
CA ASN A 123 20.62 -7.71 2.99
C ASN A 123 20.50 -8.70 1.83
N VAL A 124 19.85 -9.83 2.09
CA VAL A 124 19.55 -10.88 1.11
C VAL A 124 18.05 -11.06 0.97
N PRO A 125 17.53 -11.46 -0.22
CA PRO A 125 16.09 -11.70 -0.42
C PRO A 125 15.58 -12.85 0.46
N LEU A 126 14.30 -12.78 0.85
CA LEU A 126 13.66 -13.79 1.70
C LEU A 126 13.41 -15.12 0.97
N GLY A 127 13.07 -15.10 -0.31
CA GLY A 127 12.72 -16.29 -1.09
C GLY A 127 11.44 -16.12 -1.89
N VAL A 128 10.52 -17.09 -1.83
CA VAL A 128 9.21 -17.01 -2.48
C VAL A 128 8.27 -16.12 -1.65
N VAL A 129 7.64 -15.14 -2.29
CA VAL A 129 6.67 -14.23 -1.68
C VAL A 129 5.29 -14.46 -2.26
N GLY A 130 4.30 -14.70 -1.39
CA GLY A 130 2.88 -14.67 -1.76
C GLY A 130 2.37 -13.22 -1.72
N VAL A 131 1.72 -12.74 -2.79
CA VAL A 131 1.19 -11.38 -2.83
C VAL A 131 -0.31 -11.40 -3.06
N PHE A 132 -1.07 -10.62 -2.29
CA PHE A 132 -2.51 -10.47 -2.39
C PHE A 132 -2.84 -9.03 -2.83
N GLY A 133 -3.36 -8.88 -4.04
CA GLY A 133 -3.71 -7.58 -4.60
C GLY A 133 -5.00 -7.00 -4.04
N ALA A 134 -5.08 -5.66 -4.04
CA ALA A 134 -6.27 -4.89 -3.67
C ALA A 134 -7.29 -4.80 -4.81
N SER A 135 -8.54 -4.48 -4.47
CA SER A 135 -9.62 -4.28 -5.45
C SER A 135 -9.65 -2.87 -6.04
N ASN A 136 -9.37 -1.87 -5.21
CA ASN A 136 -9.61 -0.45 -5.49
C ASN A 136 -8.49 0.24 -6.30
N PHE A 137 -7.37 -0.45 -6.47
CA PHE A 137 -6.24 -0.04 -7.32
C PHE A 137 -5.80 -1.21 -8.20
N PRO A 138 -6.52 -1.45 -9.32
CA PRO A 138 -6.35 -2.65 -10.13
C PRO A 138 -4.99 -2.77 -10.83
N PHE A 139 -4.21 -1.70 -10.90
CA PHE A 139 -2.82 -1.71 -11.39
C PHE A 139 -1.81 -1.49 -10.25
N ALA A 140 -1.97 -0.40 -9.48
CA ALA A 140 -0.94 0.10 -8.58
C ALA A 140 -0.75 -0.74 -7.31
N PHE A 141 -1.78 -1.45 -6.85
CA PHE A 141 -1.76 -2.35 -5.69
C PHE A 141 -2.28 -3.75 -6.05
N SER A 142 -2.16 -4.15 -7.31
CA SER A 142 -2.53 -5.46 -7.81
C SER A 142 -1.33 -6.17 -8.44
N VAL A 143 -1.51 -6.88 -9.55
CA VAL A 143 -0.60 -7.90 -10.13
C VAL A 143 0.84 -7.45 -10.26
N MET A 144 1.11 -6.24 -10.77
CA MET A 144 2.45 -5.63 -10.85
C MET A 144 2.56 -4.37 -9.98
N GLY A 145 1.72 -4.29 -8.94
CA GLY A 145 1.72 -3.19 -7.99
C GLY A 145 2.83 -3.26 -6.94
N GLY A 146 2.68 -2.46 -5.88
CA GLY A 146 3.70 -2.19 -4.88
C GLY A 146 4.43 -3.43 -4.35
N ASP A 147 3.71 -4.39 -3.82
CA ASP A 147 4.32 -5.56 -3.18
C ASP A 147 5.00 -6.50 -4.18
N THR A 148 4.38 -6.76 -5.34
CA THR A 148 5.01 -7.57 -6.40
C THR A 148 6.28 -6.91 -6.93
N ALA A 149 6.20 -5.62 -7.27
CA ALA A 149 7.35 -4.88 -7.79
C ALA A 149 8.50 -4.81 -6.77
N SER A 150 8.19 -4.55 -5.49
CA SER A 150 9.18 -4.48 -4.42
C SER A 150 9.81 -5.84 -4.10
N ALA A 151 9.03 -6.93 -4.14
CA ALA A 151 9.54 -8.28 -3.92
C ALA A 151 10.48 -8.73 -5.08
N LEU A 152 10.11 -8.45 -6.34
CA LEU A 152 10.98 -8.69 -7.49
C LEU A 152 12.26 -7.84 -7.44
N ALA A 153 12.15 -6.57 -7.05
CA ALA A 153 13.28 -5.67 -6.84
C ALA A 153 14.24 -6.19 -5.75
N ALA A 154 13.69 -6.75 -4.66
CA ALA A 154 14.49 -7.40 -3.62
C ALA A 154 15.25 -8.64 -4.13
N GLY A 155 14.81 -9.25 -5.24
CA GLY A 155 15.34 -10.50 -5.77
C GLY A 155 14.55 -11.74 -5.34
N CYS A 156 13.32 -11.57 -4.85
CA CYS A 156 12.40 -12.65 -4.53
C CYS A 156 11.69 -13.18 -5.79
N ALA A 157 11.21 -14.42 -5.73
CA ALA A 157 10.19 -14.90 -6.67
C ALA A 157 8.80 -14.62 -6.11
N VAL A 158 7.82 -14.38 -6.98
CA VAL A 158 6.47 -13.95 -6.56
C VAL A 158 5.39 -14.86 -7.14
N VAL A 159 4.48 -15.29 -6.28
CA VAL A 159 3.20 -15.89 -6.68
C VAL A 159 2.09 -14.94 -6.23
N HIS A 160 1.42 -14.29 -7.21
CA HIS A 160 0.42 -13.27 -6.95
C HIS A 160 -0.99 -13.85 -7.00
N LYS A 161 -1.75 -13.68 -5.93
CA LYS A 161 -3.18 -14.02 -5.88
C LYS A 161 -4.00 -12.86 -6.44
N ILE A 162 -4.59 -13.06 -7.62
CA ILE A 162 -5.44 -12.09 -8.31
C ILE A 162 -6.70 -11.81 -7.48
N HIS A 163 -7.07 -10.52 -7.39
CA HIS A 163 -8.30 -10.12 -6.71
C HIS A 163 -9.54 -10.56 -7.49
N GLY A 164 -10.58 -11.04 -6.79
CA GLY A 164 -11.81 -11.54 -7.40
C GLY A 164 -12.66 -10.49 -8.15
N GLY A 165 -12.45 -9.20 -7.84
CA GLY A 165 -13.19 -8.09 -8.45
C GLY A 165 -12.71 -7.67 -9.85
N HIS A 166 -11.54 -8.17 -10.31
CA HIS A 166 -10.98 -7.85 -11.64
C HIS A 166 -10.09 -9.01 -12.13
N GLN A 167 -10.71 -10.18 -12.29
CA GLN A 167 -10.01 -11.42 -12.63
C GLN A 167 -9.40 -11.42 -14.03
N GLY A 168 -10.16 -10.96 -15.02
CA GLY A 168 -9.71 -10.90 -16.41
C GLY A 168 -8.53 -9.95 -16.58
N LEU A 169 -8.60 -8.77 -15.97
CA LEU A 169 -7.49 -7.82 -15.92
C LEU A 169 -6.25 -8.43 -15.25
N GLY A 170 -6.47 -9.09 -14.11
CA GLY A 170 -5.37 -9.70 -13.35
C GLY A 170 -4.67 -10.80 -14.14
N LEU A 171 -5.41 -11.68 -14.81
CA LEU A 171 -4.85 -12.73 -15.66
C LEU A 171 -4.06 -12.11 -16.82
N ARG A 172 -4.67 -11.15 -17.52
CA ARG A 172 -4.02 -10.53 -18.68
C ARG A 172 -2.76 -9.75 -18.31
N THR A 173 -2.80 -9.00 -17.23
CA THR A 173 -1.60 -8.31 -16.67
C THR A 173 -0.52 -9.32 -16.30
N GLY A 174 -0.91 -10.44 -15.70
CA GLY A 174 0.01 -11.53 -15.34
C GLY A 174 0.69 -12.17 -16.54
N GLU A 175 -0.06 -12.44 -17.61
CA GLU A 175 0.47 -12.97 -18.88
C GLU A 175 1.49 -12.02 -19.51
N ILE A 176 1.16 -10.74 -19.63
CA ILE A 176 2.05 -9.70 -20.18
C ILE A 176 3.34 -9.62 -19.37
N ALA A 177 3.22 -9.59 -18.04
CA ALA A 177 4.38 -9.50 -17.16
C ALA A 177 5.27 -10.76 -17.22
N ALA A 178 4.69 -11.95 -17.22
CA ALA A 178 5.43 -13.21 -17.34
C ALA A 178 6.16 -13.31 -18.68
N ALA A 179 5.52 -12.91 -19.77
CA ALA A 179 6.13 -12.86 -21.10
C ALA A 179 7.29 -11.85 -21.16
N ALA A 180 7.14 -10.67 -20.56
CA ALA A 180 8.18 -9.64 -20.50
C ALA A 180 9.39 -10.12 -19.69
N LEU A 181 9.18 -10.75 -18.54
CA LEU A 181 10.25 -11.32 -17.72
C LEU A 181 10.99 -12.42 -18.48
N ALA A 182 10.28 -13.34 -19.12
CA ALA A 182 10.89 -14.40 -19.95
C ALA A 182 11.70 -13.82 -21.10
N GLY A 183 11.17 -12.81 -21.83
CA GLY A 183 11.88 -12.10 -22.90
C GLY A 183 13.14 -11.37 -22.43
N ALA A 184 13.19 -10.95 -21.16
CA ALA A 184 14.35 -10.34 -20.52
C ALA A 184 15.31 -11.36 -19.89
N GLY A 185 15.09 -12.68 -20.08
CA GLY A 185 15.95 -13.74 -19.59
C GLY A 185 15.80 -14.06 -18.09
N ALA A 186 14.67 -13.67 -17.48
CA ALA A 186 14.36 -14.11 -16.12
C ALA A 186 14.07 -15.63 -16.07
N PRO A 187 14.47 -16.34 -14.99
CA PRO A 187 14.14 -17.74 -14.84
C PRO A 187 12.64 -18.01 -14.90
N ALA A 188 12.25 -19.09 -15.57
CA ALA A 188 10.85 -19.50 -15.63
C ALA A 188 10.30 -19.77 -14.22
N GLY A 189 9.15 -19.20 -13.89
CA GLY A 189 8.55 -19.28 -12.56
C GLY A 189 8.90 -18.14 -11.61
N LEU A 190 9.79 -17.20 -11.99
CA LEU A 190 10.13 -16.06 -11.13
C LEU A 190 8.90 -15.24 -10.73
N PHE A 191 7.92 -15.19 -11.62
CA PHE A 191 6.61 -14.59 -11.39
C PHE A 191 5.50 -15.48 -11.95
N SER A 192 4.43 -15.65 -11.18
CA SER A 192 3.18 -16.30 -11.62
C SER A 192 1.97 -15.76 -10.86
N THR A 193 0.77 -16.08 -11.36
CA THR A 193 -0.51 -15.68 -10.73
C THR A 193 -1.33 -16.90 -10.35
N VAL A 194 -2.19 -16.76 -9.33
CA VAL A 194 -3.17 -17.76 -8.90
C VAL A 194 -4.53 -17.11 -8.67
N LEU A 195 -5.61 -17.89 -8.77
CA LEU A 195 -6.99 -17.49 -8.52
C LEU A 195 -7.62 -18.34 -7.41
N GLY A 196 -8.64 -17.78 -6.78
CA GLY A 196 -9.51 -18.51 -5.88
C GLY A 196 -9.06 -18.54 -4.43
N ARG A 197 -9.92 -19.09 -3.58
CA ARG A 197 -9.73 -19.12 -2.13
C ARG A 197 -8.72 -20.20 -1.71
N GLU A 198 -8.79 -21.38 -2.31
CA GLU A 198 -7.89 -22.49 -2.00
C GLU A 198 -6.43 -22.10 -2.25
N ALA A 199 -6.16 -21.45 -3.41
CA ALA A 199 -4.84 -20.93 -3.72
C ALA A 199 -4.40 -19.81 -2.75
N ALA A 200 -5.32 -18.98 -2.27
CA ALA A 200 -5.03 -17.94 -1.28
C ALA A 200 -4.58 -18.54 0.06
N GLU A 201 -5.26 -19.58 0.54
CA GLU A 201 -4.88 -20.28 1.78
C GLU A 201 -3.54 -20.98 1.63
N LEU A 202 -3.32 -21.65 0.50
CA LEU A 202 -2.06 -22.32 0.18
C LEU A 202 -0.85 -21.36 0.17
N LEU A 203 -1.01 -20.14 -0.39
CA LEU A 203 0.07 -19.14 -0.39
C LEU A 203 0.52 -18.73 1.02
N VAL A 204 -0.36 -18.80 2.00
CA VAL A 204 0.01 -18.50 3.38
C VAL A 204 0.61 -19.74 4.09
N GLU A 205 0.13 -20.95 3.77
CA GLU A 205 0.45 -22.18 4.51
C GLU A 205 1.63 -22.97 3.93
N HIS A 206 1.92 -22.79 2.63
CA HIS A 206 2.94 -23.60 1.93
C HIS A 206 4.37 -23.36 2.49
N PRO A 207 5.15 -24.40 2.81
CA PRO A 207 6.45 -24.28 3.51
C PRO A 207 7.52 -23.53 2.71
N LEU A 208 7.44 -23.52 1.40
CA LEU A 208 8.36 -22.78 0.52
C LEU A 208 8.10 -21.28 0.47
N VAL A 209 6.88 -20.81 0.82
CA VAL A 209 6.59 -19.38 0.93
C VAL A 209 7.27 -18.81 2.18
N LYS A 210 7.99 -17.69 2.01
CA LYS A 210 8.85 -17.09 3.03
C LYS A 210 8.36 -15.74 3.55
N ALA A 211 7.43 -15.11 2.83
CA ALA A 211 6.75 -13.89 3.27
C ALA A 211 5.43 -13.73 2.52
N VAL A 212 4.54 -12.91 3.04
CA VAL A 212 3.29 -12.51 2.41
C VAL A 212 3.19 -10.99 2.39
N GLY A 213 2.85 -10.42 1.23
CA GLY A 213 2.36 -9.07 1.06
C GLY A 213 0.84 -9.08 0.87
N PHE A 214 0.13 -8.23 1.58
CA PHE A 214 -1.34 -8.18 1.55
C PHE A 214 -1.83 -6.73 1.59
N THR A 215 -2.79 -6.41 0.74
CA THR A 215 -3.55 -5.16 0.82
C THR A 215 -5.04 -5.50 0.73
N GLY A 216 -5.82 -5.10 1.75
CA GLY A 216 -7.25 -5.40 1.77
C GLY A 216 -7.91 -5.12 3.12
N SER A 217 -9.11 -5.70 3.35
CA SER A 217 -9.88 -5.47 4.57
C SER A 217 -9.17 -5.98 5.83
N THR A 218 -9.39 -5.31 6.96
CA THR A 218 -8.85 -5.69 8.28
C THR A 218 -9.20 -7.14 8.63
N SER A 219 -10.45 -7.56 8.44
CA SER A 219 -10.90 -8.92 8.76
C SER A 219 -10.21 -9.99 7.90
N GLY A 220 -10.07 -9.75 6.58
CA GLY A 220 -9.39 -10.66 5.67
C GLY A 220 -7.90 -10.76 5.95
N GLY A 221 -7.24 -9.61 6.13
CA GLY A 221 -5.81 -9.56 6.43
C GLY A 221 -5.49 -10.17 7.79
N ARG A 222 -6.29 -9.91 8.82
CA ARG A 222 -6.11 -10.50 10.14
C ARG A 222 -6.22 -12.03 10.12
N ALA A 223 -7.19 -12.58 9.39
CA ALA A 223 -7.33 -14.02 9.26
C ALA A 223 -6.10 -14.69 8.61
N LEU A 224 -5.52 -14.06 7.59
CA LEU A 224 -4.31 -14.56 6.92
C LEU A 224 -3.04 -14.33 7.77
N PHE A 225 -2.95 -13.20 8.45
CA PHE A 225 -1.86 -12.90 9.40
C PHE A 225 -1.80 -13.94 10.53
N ASP A 226 -2.95 -14.29 11.11
CA ASP A 226 -3.04 -15.30 12.15
C ASP A 226 -2.60 -16.69 11.63
N LYS A 227 -2.96 -17.06 10.38
CA LYS A 227 -2.48 -18.29 9.74
C LYS A 227 -0.96 -18.25 9.56
N ALA A 228 -0.40 -17.17 9.01
CA ALA A 228 1.05 -17.01 8.82
C ALA A 228 1.84 -17.13 10.13
N SER A 229 1.30 -16.56 11.21
CA SER A 229 1.92 -16.56 12.54
C SER A 229 1.84 -17.92 13.24
N ARG A 230 0.81 -18.73 12.95
CA ARG A 230 0.60 -20.07 13.56
C ARG A 230 1.27 -21.21 12.82
N ARG A 231 1.96 -20.95 11.71
CA ARG A 231 2.73 -21.97 10.98
C ARG A 231 3.78 -22.61 11.89
N PRO A 232 4.17 -23.88 11.66
CA PRO A 232 5.33 -24.49 12.34
C PRO A 232 6.61 -23.63 12.21
N THR A 233 6.78 -22.97 11.05
CA THR A 233 7.80 -21.94 10.83
C THR A 233 7.05 -20.66 10.45
N PRO A 234 6.82 -19.73 11.41
CA PRO A 234 6.18 -18.45 11.13
C PRO A 234 6.92 -17.65 10.07
N ILE A 235 6.16 -16.88 9.28
CA ILE A 235 6.71 -16.02 8.24
C ILE A 235 6.25 -14.56 8.43
N PRO A 236 7.04 -13.59 7.97
CA PRO A 236 6.61 -12.20 7.89
C PRO A 236 5.33 -12.07 7.06
N PHE A 237 4.39 -11.28 7.58
CA PHE A 237 3.16 -10.90 6.90
C PHE A 237 3.08 -9.37 6.87
N PHE A 238 3.24 -8.79 5.69
CA PHE A 238 3.23 -7.35 5.45
C PHE A 238 1.84 -6.94 4.97
N GLY A 239 0.92 -6.77 5.93
CA GLY A 239 -0.47 -6.43 5.65
C GLY A 239 -0.72 -4.94 5.75
N GLU A 240 -1.27 -4.34 4.69
CA GLU A 240 -1.98 -3.06 4.74
C GLU A 240 -3.47 -3.37 4.87
N LEU A 241 -4.06 -2.87 5.95
CA LEU A 241 -5.42 -3.17 6.37
C LEU A 241 -6.32 -1.93 6.26
N GLY A 242 -7.34 -1.81 7.13
CA GLY A 242 -8.22 -0.64 7.18
C GLY A 242 -7.57 0.59 7.82
N SER A 243 -8.01 1.78 7.40
CA SER A 243 -7.64 3.05 8.02
C SER A 243 -8.74 4.08 7.83
N ILE A 244 -8.91 4.98 8.82
CA ILE A 244 -9.95 6.00 8.79
C ILE A 244 -9.40 7.39 8.46
N ASN A 245 -8.09 7.60 8.66
CA ASN A 245 -7.36 8.78 8.22
C ASN A 245 -7.94 10.11 8.76
N PRO A 246 -7.80 10.39 10.06
CA PRO A 246 -8.37 11.56 10.69
C PRO A 246 -7.77 12.87 10.16
N VAL A 247 -8.62 13.91 10.10
CA VAL A 247 -8.23 15.29 9.80
C VAL A 247 -8.55 16.14 11.02
N PHE A 248 -7.56 16.82 11.56
CA PHE A 248 -7.68 17.75 12.68
C PHE A 248 -7.62 19.18 12.15
N VAL A 249 -8.65 19.97 12.38
CA VAL A 249 -8.69 21.40 12.01
C VAL A 249 -8.55 22.20 13.27
N THR A 250 -7.55 23.09 13.35
CA THR A 250 -7.40 24.00 14.49
C THR A 250 -8.45 25.12 14.45
N GLU A 251 -8.71 25.75 15.58
CA GLU A 251 -9.64 26.86 15.66
C GLU A 251 -9.23 28.03 14.76
N LYS A 252 -7.93 28.33 14.72
CA LYS A 252 -7.40 29.42 13.90
C LYS A 252 -7.52 29.16 12.41
N ALA A 253 -7.18 27.94 11.96
CA ALA A 253 -7.39 27.54 10.57
C ALA A 253 -8.88 27.55 10.19
N TRP A 254 -9.75 27.12 11.10
CA TRP A 254 -11.19 27.16 10.91
C TRP A 254 -11.70 28.58 10.72
N ASP A 255 -11.31 29.50 11.59
CA ASP A 255 -11.73 30.91 11.52
C ASP A 255 -11.27 31.59 10.22
N LEU A 256 -10.12 31.21 9.68
CA LEU A 256 -9.53 31.84 8.51
C LEU A 256 -9.89 31.16 7.19
N ARG A 257 -10.08 29.83 7.18
CA ARG A 257 -10.17 29.04 5.94
C ARG A 257 -11.26 27.97 5.95
N LYS A 258 -12.32 28.14 6.76
CA LYS A 258 -13.39 27.13 6.92
C LYS A 258 -13.96 26.64 5.59
N GLU A 259 -14.31 27.55 4.69
CA GLU A 259 -14.90 27.18 3.39
C GLU A 259 -13.91 26.39 2.51
N GLU A 260 -12.65 26.84 2.43
CA GLU A 260 -11.59 26.15 1.70
C GLU A 260 -11.37 24.74 2.24
N ILE A 261 -11.31 24.60 3.58
CA ILE A 261 -11.11 23.32 4.25
C ILE A 261 -12.30 22.38 3.97
N LEU A 262 -13.52 22.85 4.09
CA LEU A 262 -14.71 22.02 3.85
C LEU A 262 -14.86 21.65 2.37
N ASP A 263 -14.46 22.53 1.45
CA ASP A 263 -14.42 22.25 0.01
C ASP A 263 -13.41 21.14 -0.30
N GLY A 264 -12.18 21.30 0.17
CA GLY A 264 -11.14 20.29 0.00
C GLY A 264 -11.48 18.96 0.67
N TYR A 265 -12.12 18.99 1.84
CA TYR A 265 -12.61 17.79 2.53
C TYR A 265 -13.65 17.04 1.71
N ALA A 266 -14.68 17.76 1.22
CA ALA A 266 -15.72 17.18 0.38
C ALA A 266 -15.13 16.51 -0.87
N GLY A 267 -14.22 17.19 -1.57
CA GLY A 267 -13.52 16.62 -2.73
C GLY A 267 -12.67 15.41 -2.40
N SER A 268 -12.02 15.41 -1.24
CA SER A 268 -11.13 14.33 -0.82
C SER A 268 -11.89 13.07 -0.40
N PHE A 269 -12.93 13.16 0.44
CA PHE A 269 -13.63 11.97 0.90
C PHE A 269 -14.55 11.34 -0.15
N THR A 270 -14.96 12.09 -1.17
CA THR A 270 -15.79 11.59 -2.27
C THR A 270 -14.99 11.07 -3.47
N LEU A 271 -13.70 11.39 -3.54
CA LEU A 271 -12.86 10.97 -4.67
C LEU A 271 -12.92 9.44 -4.87
N GLY A 272 -13.25 9.01 -6.11
CA GLY A 272 -13.40 7.60 -6.45
C GLY A 272 -14.45 6.89 -5.60
N MET A 273 -15.55 7.54 -5.31
CA MET A 273 -16.62 7.04 -4.45
C MET A 273 -16.14 6.72 -3.03
N GLY A 274 -15.15 7.44 -2.53
CA GLY A 274 -14.58 7.21 -1.20
C GLY A 274 -13.88 5.86 -1.02
N GLN A 275 -13.58 5.13 -2.10
CA GLN A 275 -12.97 3.80 -2.05
C GLN A 275 -11.44 3.88 -2.11
N PHE A 276 -10.84 4.72 -1.25
CA PHE A 276 -9.40 4.87 -1.08
C PHE A 276 -8.99 4.45 0.34
N CYS A 277 -7.90 3.71 0.48
CA CYS A 277 -7.31 3.37 1.79
C CYS A 277 -6.92 4.63 2.60
N THR A 278 -6.68 5.75 1.93
CA THR A 278 -6.35 7.05 2.53
C THR A 278 -7.51 8.05 2.48
N LYS A 279 -8.77 7.60 2.28
CA LYS A 279 -9.93 8.49 2.38
C LYS A 279 -10.01 9.11 3.78
N PRO A 280 -10.15 10.46 3.92
CA PRO A 280 -10.41 11.07 5.22
C PRO A 280 -11.82 10.70 5.70
N GLY A 281 -11.91 9.76 6.63
CA GLY A 281 -13.16 9.26 7.20
C GLY A 281 -13.62 10.00 8.45
N LEU A 282 -12.73 10.78 9.09
CA LEU A 282 -13.01 11.61 10.26
C LEU A 282 -12.55 13.04 10.05
N LEU A 283 -13.39 14.00 10.41
CA LEU A 283 -13.04 15.42 10.49
C LEU A 283 -13.28 15.93 11.91
N PHE A 284 -12.23 16.30 12.62
CA PHE A 284 -12.32 17.01 13.89
C PHE A 284 -12.33 18.50 13.60
N ALA A 285 -13.45 19.18 13.90
CA ALA A 285 -13.65 20.60 13.63
C ALA A 285 -14.25 21.31 14.85
N PRO A 286 -13.99 22.63 15.03
CA PRO A 286 -14.65 23.41 16.07
C PRO A 286 -16.18 23.29 15.98
N ALA A 287 -16.84 23.28 17.15
CA ALA A 287 -18.30 23.18 17.23
C ALA A 287 -18.94 24.43 16.61
N GLU A 288 -19.70 24.22 15.57
CA GLU A 288 -20.46 25.21 14.84
C GLU A 288 -21.92 24.78 14.73
N ASP A 289 -22.76 25.67 14.22
CA ASP A 289 -24.13 25.30 13.88
C ASP A 289 -24.15 24.20 12.81
N THR A 290 -24.86 23.11 13.09
CA THR A 290 -24.93 21.97 12.19
C THR A 290 -25.58 22.28 10.86
N GLY A 291 -26.52 23.25 10.84
CA GLY A 291 -27.17 23.72 9.61
C GLY A 291 -26.17 24.44 8.69
N GLU A 292 -25.27 25.24 9.25
CA GLU A 292 -24.20 25.89 8.48
C GLU A 292 -23.22 24.87 7.87
N LEU A 293 -22.75 23.92 8.67
CA LEU A 293 -21.90 22.83 8.18
C LEU A 293 -22.57 22.03 7.06
N ALA A 294 -23.84 21.63 7.27
CA ALA A 294 -24.61 20.90 6.28
C ALA A 294 -24.79 21.70 4.99
N GLY A 295 -25.01 23.01 5.10
CA GLY A 295 -25.16 23.92 3.94
C GLY A 295 -23.87 24.00 3.11
N ILE A 296 -22.71 24.22 3.74
CA ILE A 296 -21.43 24.36 3.04
C ILE A 296 -21.04 23.02 2.40
N ILE A 297 -21.03 21.93 3.15
CA ILE A 297 -20.66 20.61 2.62
C ILE A 297 -21.69 20.15 1.58
N GLY A 298 -22.99 20.32 1.85
CA GLY A 298 -24.07 19.92 0.95
C GLY A 298 -23.97 20.57 -0.42
N GLY A 299 -23.72 21.87 -0.48
CA GLY A 299 -23.54 22.60 -1.75
C GLY A 299 -22.35 22.06 -2.58
N ARG A 300 -21.32 21.50 -1.93
CA ARG A 300 -20.18 20.89 -2.63
C ARG A 300 -20.47 19.45 -3.10
N LEU A 301 -21.45 18.79 -2.49
CA LEU A 301 -21.81 17.42 -2.82
C LEU A 301 -22.87 17.29 -3.91
N GLU A 302 -23.59 18.38 -4.24
CA GLU A 302 -24.68 18.38 -5.24
C GLU A 302 -24.21 17.84 -6.60
N ASP A 303 -23.04 18.29 -7.07
CA ASP A 303 -22.46 17.91 -8.37
C ASP A 303 -21.49 16.72 -8.29
N THR A 304 -21.39 16.05 -7.14
CA THR A 304 -20.48 14.90 -6.99
C THR A 304 -20.98 13.73 -7.86
N PRO A 305 -20.16 13.24 -8.80
CA PRO A 305 -20.53 12.08 -9.62
C PRO A 305 -20.77 10.85 -8.74
N ALA A 306 -21.88 10.18 -8.96
CA ALA A 306 -22.19 8.91 -8.33
C ALA A 306 -21.99 7.77 -9.33
N SER A 307 -21.40 6.66 -8.86
CA SER A 307 -21.24 5.41 -9.61
C SER A 307 -21.38 4.21 -8.67
N PRO A 308 -21.67 3.03 -9.20
CA PRO A 308 -21.65 1.82 -8.39
C PRO A 308 -20.30 1.64 -7.69
N LEU A 309 -20.32 1.03 -6.51
CA LEU A 309 -19.08 0.62 -5.83
C LEU A 309 -18.45 -0.57 -6.57
N LEU A 310 -17.17 -0.80 -6.36
CA LEU A 310 -16.33 -1.76 -7.10
C LEU A 310 -16.86 -3.20 -7.11
N SER A 311 -17.67 -3.60 -6.13
CA SER A 311 -18.28 -4.93 -6.12
C SER A 311 -19.47 -4.97 -5.14
N PRO A 312 -20.40 -5.95 -5.32
CA PRO A 312 -21.50 -6.17 -4.38
C PRO A 312 -21.04 -6.38 -2.94
N ARG A 313 -19.95 -7.12 -2.75
CA ARG A 313 -19.38 -7.35 -1.41
C ARG A 313 -18.89 -6.06 -0.73
N LEU A 314 -18.25 -5.17 -1.49
CA LEU A 314 -17.84 -3.86 -0.95
C LEU A 314 -19.06 -2.99 -0.64
N ARG A 315 -20.11 -3.10 -1.45
CA ARG A 315 -21.37 -2.42 -1.20
C ARG A 315 -22.04 -2.90 0.10
N GLU A 316 -22.14 -4.19 0.32
CA GLU A 316 -22.67 -4.76 1.57
C GLU A 316 -21.86 -4.30 2.79
N GLY A 317 -20.52 -4.29 2.69
CA GLY A 317 -19.64 -3.81 3.76
C GLY A 317 -19.85 -2.32 4.06
N TYR A 318 -19.98 -1.49 3.01
CA TYR A 318 -20.27 -0.07 3.14
C TYR A 318 -21.64 0.18 3.79
N ASP A 319 -22.69 -0.48 3.31
CA ASP A 319 -24.04 -0.32 3.85
C ASP A 319 -24.11 -0.73 5.31
N GLY A 320 -23.42 -1.82 5.68
CA GLY A 320 -23.32 -2.28 7.06
C GLY A 320 -22.63 -1.26 7.97
N ALA A 321 -21.49 -0.72 7.53
CA ALA A 321 -20.74 0.29 8.30
C ALA A 321 -21.55 1.61 8.46
N VAL A 322 -22.21 2.05 7.39
CA VAL A 322 -23.09 3.22 7.42
C VAL A 322 -24.25 3.01 8.39
N ALA A 323 -24.87 1.83 8.39
CA ALA A 323 -25.97 1.50 9.32
C ALA A 323 -25.51 1.48 10.78
N GLU A 324 -24.31 0.96 11.05
CA GLU A 324 -23.72 0.93 12.39
C GLU A 324 -23.44 2.34 12.91
N VAL A 325 -22.79 3.19 12.13
CA VAL A 325 -22.53 4.59 12.50
C VAL A 325 -23.86 5.35 12.72
N ARG A 326 -24.82 5.16 11.82
CA ARG A 326 -26.16 5.78 11.94
C ARG A 326 -26.89 5.37 13.22
N GLY A 327 -26.75 4.14 13.65
CA GLY A 327 -27.40 3.60 14.85
C GLY A 327 -26.71 3.95 16.16
N ALA A 328 -25.51 4.54 16.10
CA ALA A 328 -24.71 4.81 17.27
C ALA A 328 -25.26 6.00 18.08
N ALA A 329 -25.21 5.88 19.39
CA ALA A 329 -25.68 6.94 20.30
C ALA A 329 -24.86 8.22 20.13
N GLY A 330 -25.54 9.36 20.02
CA GLY A 330 -24.89 10.68 19.86
C GLY A 330 -24.42 10.99 18.44
N VAL A 331 -24.78 10.17 17.47
CA VAL A 331 -24.56 10.46 16.05
C VAL A 331 -25.84 11.00 15.40
N GLU A 332 -25.71 12.04 14.63
CA GLU A 332 -26.77 12.62 13.80
C GLU A 332 -26.40 12.59 12.33
N VAL A 333 -27.37 12.60 11.44
CA VAL A 333 -27.15 12.69 10.00
C VAL A 333 -27.19 14.15 9.59
N LEU A 334 -26.07 14.70 9.11
CA LEU A 334 -26.01 16.05 8.56
C LEU A 334 -26.49 16.10 7.12
N ILE A 335 -26.05 15.15 6.30
CA ILE A 335 -26.42 15.03 4.90
C ILE A 335 -26.79 13.59 4.63
N GLU A 336 -28.03 13.39 4.20
CA GLU A 336 -28.55 12.08 3.84
C GLU A 336 -28.17 11.76 2.39
N GLY A 337 -27.33 10.71 2.21
CA GLY A 337 -27.04 10.16 0.90
C GLY A 337 -28.12 9.20 0.41
N SER A 338 -28.12 8.88 -0.89
CA SER A 338 -29.00 7.84 -1.40
C SER A 338 -28.41 6.43 -1.19
N GLN A 339 -29.32 5.45 -1.06
CA GLN A 339 -28.96 4.03 -0.96
C GLN A 339 -29.17 3.29 -2.30
N ASP A 340 -29.20 4.04 -3.41
CA ASP A 340 -29.33 3.51 -4.77
C ASP A 340 -28.10 2.67 -5.19
N ASP A 341 -28.13 2.05 -6.35
CA ASP A 341 -26.97 1.28 -6.89
C ASP A 341 -25.70 2.13 -6.95
N ALA A 342 -25.83 3.44 -7.18
CA ALA A 342 -24.78 4.43 -7.12
C ALA A 342 -24.98 5.34 -5.89
N PRO A 343 -24.45 4.99 -4.71
CA PRO A 343 -24.73 5.72 -3.48
C PRO A 343 -24.22 7.16 -3.54
N ARG A 344 -25.06 8.11 -3.09
CA ARG A 344 -24.64 9.50 -2.91
C ARG A 344 -23.97 9.70 -1.55
N PRO A 345 -23.14 10.74 -1.41
CA PRO A 345 -22.40 10.98 -0.19
C PRO A 345 -23.29 11.16 1.06
N THR A 346 -22.93 10.49 2.15
CA THR A 346 -23.55 10.62 3.47
C THR A 346 -22.58 11.28 4.44
N VAL A 347 -23.02 12.29 5.17
CA VAL A 347 -22.22 12.96 6.20
C VAL A 347 -22.92 12.81 7.55
N PHE A 348 -22.21 12.19 8.48
CA PHE A 348 -22.62 12.10 9.88
C PHE A 348 -21.92 13.15 10.72
N ALA A 349 -22.52 13.51 11.86
CA ALA A 349 -21.87 14.31 12.89
C ALA A 349 -22.05 13.72 14.27
N THR A 350 -21.09 14.02 15.12
CA THR A 350 -21.11 13.70 16.54
C THR A 350 -20.33 14.76 17.33
N THR A 351 -20.18 14.59 18.63
CA THR A 351 -19.43 15.50 19.49
C THR A 351 -18.17 14.84 20.06
N ALA A 352 -17.19 15.65 20.49
CA ALA A 352 -16.02 15.18 21.22
C ALA A 352 -16.39 14.35 22.45
N ASP A 353 -17.44 14.74 23.19
CA ASP A 353 -17.89 14.00 24.38
C ASP A 353 -18.49 12.63 24.02
N ALA A 354 -19.18 12.53 22.87
CA ALA A 354 -19.71 11.26 22.41
C ALA A 354 -18.56 10.29 22.05
N VAL A 355 -17.50 10.75 21.38
CA VAL A 355 -16.35 9.88 21.05
C VAL A 355 -15.52 9.53 22.27
N ARG A 356 -15.41 10.42 23.29
CA ARG A 356 -14.80 10.07 24.56
C ARG A 356 -15.57 8.96 25.29
N SER A 357 -16.89 9.00 25.19
CA SER A 357 -17.78 8.00 25.81
C SER A 357 -17.84 6.69 25.03
N ASN A 358 -17.63 6.75 23.72
CA ASN A 358 -17.66 5.60 22.81
C ASN A 358 -16.54 5.73 21.73
N PRO A 359 -15.28 5.41 22.08
CA PRO A 359 -14.16 5.48 21.14
C PRO A 359 -14.31 4.57 19.91
N ALA A 360 -15.15 3.52 19.98
CA ALA A 360 -15.40 2.63 18.84
C ALA A 360 -15.95 3.38 17.59
N LEU A 361 -16.55 4.56 17.77
CA LEU A 361 -16.94 5.44 16.65
C LEU A 361 -15.73 5.88 15.79
N LEU A 362 -14.53 5.91 16.36
CA LEU A 362 -13.29 6.28 15.68
C LEU A 362 -12.64 5.10 14.93
N GLU A 363 -13.22 3.90 15.03
CA GLU A 363 -12.69 2.67 14.44
C GLU A 363 -13.48 2.20 13.20
N GLN A 364 -14.68 2.80 12.97
CA GLN A 364 -15.59 2.38 11.91
C GLN A 364 -15.19 2.93 10.55
N GLU A 365 -14.56 2.09 9.73
CA GLU A 365 -14.24 2.42 8.34
C GLU A 365 -15.46 2.26 7.43
N MET A 366 -16.03 3.37 6.98
CA MET A 366 -17.06 3.38 5.93
C MET A 366 -16.39 3.44 4.54
N PHE A 367 -16.03 2.29 3.96
CA PHE A 367 -15.29 2.22 2.68
C PHE A 367 -16.17 2.56 1.48
N GLY A 368 -16.50 3.83 1.35
CA GLY A 368 -17.42 4.41 0.38
C GLY A 368 -17.58 5.90 0.63
N PRO A 369 -18.56 6.58 -0.02
CA PRO A 369 -18.73 8.02 0.05
C PRO A 369 -19.46 8.45 1.35
N ALA A 370 -18.93 8.06 2.52
CA ALA A 370 -19.45 8.47 3.81
C ALA A 370 -18.32 8.91 4.74
N THR A 371 -18.65 9.80 5.69
CA THR A 371 -17.71 10.38 6.62
C THR A 371 -18.39 10.82 7.92
N LEU A 372 -17.59 10.99 9.00
CA LEU A 372 -18.04 11.43 10.32
C LEU A 372 -17.32 12.72 10.72
N VAL A 373 -18.08 13.78 11.01
CA VAL A 373 -17.59 15.04 11.55
C VAL A 373 -17.70 14.99 13.07
N ILE A 374 -16.58 15.17 13.77
CA ILE A 374 -16.50 15.26 15.23
C ILE A 374 -16.36 16.73 15.62
N ARG A 375 -17.42 17.28 16.22
CA ARG A 375 -17.45 18.67 16.66
C ARG A 375 -16.88 18.78 18.06
N TYR A 376 -15.87 19.63 18.25
CA TYR A 376 -15.24 19.86 19.53
C TYR A 376 -15.47 21.31 20.02
N PRO A 377 -15.70 21.55 21.32
CA PRO A 377 -15.77 22.90 21.91
C PRO A 377 -14.43 23.63 21.77
N ARG A 378 -14.46 24.94 21.58
CA ARG A 378 -13.24 25.76 21.56
C ARG A 378 -12.45 25.58 22.86
N GLY A 379 -11.13 25.60 22.77
CA GLY A 379 -10.23 25.31 23.89
C GLY A 379 -10.01 23.80 24.15
N THR A 380 -10.56 22.92 23.30
CA THR A 380 -10.32 21.48 23.41
C THR A 380 -8.86 21.14 23.08
N ASP A 381 -8.25 20.28 23.89
CA ASP A 381 -6.95 19.69 23.58
C ASP A 381 -7.09 18.64 22.46
N LEU A 382 -6.67 18.98 21.24
CA LEU A 382 -6.71 18.06 20.11
C LEU A 382 -5.78 16.85 20.28
N ALA A 383 -4.71 16.98 21.09
CA ALA A 383 -3.82 15.86 21.39
C ALA A 383 -4.54 14.78 22.23
N GLU A 384 -5.39 15.20 23.15
CA GLU A 384 -6.23 14.27 23.93
C GLU A 384 -7.18 13.50 23.00
N LEU A 385 -7.88 14.19 22.07
CA LEU A 385 -8.77 13.51 21.11
C LEU A 385 -7.99 12.59 20.16
N ALA A 386 -6.83 13.01 19.70
CA ALA A 386 -5.96 12.18 18.85
C ALA A 386 -5.46 10.92 19.58
N SER A 387 -5.29 10.97 20.90
CA SER A 387 -4.85 9.82 21.70
C SER A 387 -5.86 8.66 21.71
N LEU A 388 -7.15 8.95 21.48
CA LEU A 388 -8.23 7.97 21.41
C LEU A 388 -8.18 7.10 20.14
N LEU A 389 -7.46 7.55 19.11
CA LEU A 389 -7.35 6.82 17.84
C LEU A 389 -6.47 5.57 17.97
N ASP A 390 -6.79 4.55 17.21
CA ASP A 390 -5.88 3.48 16.88
C ASP A 390 -4.88 3.88 15.79
N GLY A 391 -4.00 2.93 15.36
CA GLY A 391 -3.04 3.18 14.29
C GLY A 391 -3.71 3.48 12.96
N GLN A 392 -3.18 4.47 12.23
CA GLN A 392 -3.69 4.99 10.97
C GLN A 392 -2.63 4.99 9.87
N LEU A 393 -3.03 4.91 8.59
CA LEU A 393 -2.12 5.15 7.48
C LEU A 393 -1.72 6.64 7.43
N THR A 394 -2.69 7.53 7.64
CA THR A 394 -2.44 8.98 7.59
C THR A 394 -3.17 9.71 8.71
N ALA A 395 -2.62 10.86 9.10
CA ALA A 395 -3.31 11.89 9.85
C ALA A 395 -3.02 13.25 9.21
N THR A 396 -4.02 14.12 9.14
CA THR A 396 -3.88 15.46 8.56
C THR A 396 -4.13 16.53 9.61
N VAL A 397 -3.33 17.58 9.59
CA VAL A 397 -3.54 18.78 10.39
C VAL A 397 -3.79 19.95 9.44
N GLN A 398 -4.92 20.61 9.62
CA GLN A 398 -5.26 21.89 9.00
C GLN A 398 -5.02 22.96 10.07
N ALA A 399 -3.98 23.77 9.90
CA ALA A 399 -3.52 24.72 10.90
C ALA A 399 -2.79 25.91 10.27
N GLU A 400 -2.52 26.93 11.07
CA GLU A 400 -1.73 28.08 10.65
C GLU A 400 -0.25 27.95 11.11
N PRO A 401 0.71 28.47 10.32
CA PRO A 401 2.14 28.24 10.57
C PRO A 401 2.69 28.77 11.93
N ASP A 402 1.97 29.67 12.55
CA ASP A 402 2.35 30.29 13.82
C ASP A 402 1.67 29.67 15.06
N GLU A 403 0.99 28.53 14.90
CA GLU A 403 0.36 27.80 15.99
C GLU A 403 1.34 26.81 16.65
N ASP A 404 1.27 26.65 17.96
CA ASP A 404 2.00 25.60 18.68
C ASP A 404 1.21 24.30 18.66
N LEU A 405 1.67 23.35 17.86
CA LEU A 405 1.06 22.03 17.68
C LEU A 405 1.95 20.89 18.22
N ALA A 406 2.97 21.22 19.02
CA ALA A 406 3.95 20.24 19.47
C ALA A 406 3.30 19.02 20.15
N SER A 407 2.29 19.24 21.01
CA SER A 407 1.54 18.17 21.70
C SER A 407 0.76 17.30 20.73
N LEU A 408 0.00 17.88 19.80
CA LEU A 408 -0.77 17.16 18.80
C LEU A 408 0.17 16.34 17.89
N LEU A 409 1.22 16.96 17.37
CA LEU A 409 2.18 16.29 16.48
C LEU A 409 2.94 15.16 17.21
N ALA A 410 3.20 15.28 18.51
CA ALA A 410 3.78 14.21 19.31
C ALA A 410 2.87 12.96 19.34
N VAL A 411 1.57 13.14 19.47
CA VAL A 411 0.60 12.02 19.42
C VAL A 411 0.46 11.47 18.00
N LEU A 412 0.31 12.34 17.00
CA LEU A 412 0.04 11.90 15.62
C LEU A 412 1.18 11.07 15.02
N ARG A 413 2.45 11.36 15.35
CA ARG A 413 3.59 10.55 14.91
C ARG A 413 3.60 9.13 15.51
N GLU A 414 2.89 8.91 16.61
CA GLU A 414 2.71 7.58 17.22
C GLU A 414 1.51 6.84 16.62
N LYS A 415 0.55 7.60 16.08
CA LYS A 415 -0.72 7.07 15.57
C LYS A 415 -0.74 6.89 14.04
N ALA A 416 0.09 7.59 13.28
CA ALA A 416 0.04 7.56 11.82
C ALA A 416 1.40 7.37 11.17
N GLY A 417 1.41 6.67 10.04
CA GLY A 417 2.63 6.51 9.25
C GLY A 417 2.98 7.73 8.41
N ARG A 418 1.98 8.55 8.05
CA ARG A 418 2.15 9.79 7.29
C ARG A 418 1.34 10.92 7.92
N VAL A 419 2.01 12.00 8.31
CA VAL A 419 1.37 13.20 8.83
C VAL A 419 1.41 14.28 7.76
N LEU A 420 0.25 14.88 7.45
CA LEU A 420 0.10 15.91 6.42
C LEU A 420 -0.18 17.28 7.06
N TRP A 421 0.36 18.31 6.44
CA TRP A 421 0.10 19.71 6.78
C TRP A 421 -0.68 20.40 5.67
N ASN A 422 -1.87 20.91 5.98
CA ASN A 422 -2.76 21.65 5.06
C ASN A 422 -2.99 20.97 3.69
N GLY A 423 -2.86 19.62 3.65
CA GLY A 423 -3.08 18.82 2.47
C GLY A 423 -4.24 17.85 2.66
N TRP A 424 -4.49 17.02 1.62
CA TRP A 424 -5.49 15.97 1.70
C TRP A 424 -4.83 14.60 1.52
N PRO A 425 -5.21 13.59 2.32
CA PRO A 425 -4.49 12.33 2.36
C PRO A 425 -4.75 11.43 1.17
N THR A 426 -5.82 11.68 0.41
CA THR A 426 -6.27 10.83 -0.69
C THR A 426 -5.24 10.80 -1.81
N GLY A 427 -4.70 9.62 -2.07
CA GLY A 427 -3.60 9.40 -3.00
C GLY A 427 -2.23 9.33 -2.33
N VAL A 428 -1.31 8.61 -3.00
CA VAL A 428 0.06 8.35 -2.51
C VAL A 428 1.04 8.49 -3.66
N THR A 429 1.95 9.47 -3.54
CA THR A 429 3.05 9.67 -4.50
C THR A 429 4.11 8.59 -4.31
N VAL A 430 4.64 8.05 -5.41
CA VAL A 430 5.79 7.13 -5.38
C VAL A 430 7.08 7.94 -5.39
N THR A 431 7.86 7.85 -4.30
CA THR A 431 9.11 8.61 -4.16
C THR A 431 10.03 7.95 -3.11
N TYR A 432 11.25 8.44 -2.97
CA TYR A 432 12.26 7.92 -2.04
C TYR A 432 11.86 8.08 -0.56
N ALA A 433 11.27 9.20 -0.19
CA ALA A 433 10.90 9.52 1.20
C ALA A 433 9.47 9.10 1.57
N GLN A 434 8.76 8.37 0.69
CA GLN A 434 7.39 8.02 0.97
C GLN A 434 7.28 6.96 2.06
N GLN A 435 6.33 7.19 2.97
CA GLN A 435 5.86 6.22 3.95
C GLN A 435 4.37 5.96 3.70
N HIS A 436 4.03 4.75 3.30
CA HIS A 436 2.67 4.25 3.21
C HIS A 436 2.55 2.97 4.03
N GLY A 437 2.07 3.14 5.20
CA GLY A 437 2.00 2.18 6.29
C GLY A 437 1.66 2.94 7.56
N GLY A 438 1.64 2.29 8.70
CA GLY A 438 1.33 2.92 9.98
C GLY A 438 1.36 1.90 11.11
N PRO A 439 1.08 2.30 12.34
CA PRO A 439 0.92 1.37 13.45
C PRO A 439 -0.28 0.44 13.24
N TYR A 440 -0.30 -0.68 13.94
CA TYR A 440 -1.47 -1.55 13.97
C TYR A 440 -2.70 -0.79 14.55
N PRO A 441 -3.93 -0.92 14.01
CA PRO A 441 -4.36 -1.92 13.02
C PRO A 441 -4.20 -1.53 11.54
N ALA A 442 -3.73 -0.32 11.21
CA ALA A 442 -3.61 0.08 9.80
C ALA A 442 -2.65 -0.82 9.02
N THR A 443 -1.55 -1.26 9.66
CA THR A 443 -0.68 -2.29 9.10
C THR A 443 -0.22 -3.29 10.15
N THR A 444 0.23 -4.46 9.70
CA THR A 444 0.80 -5.49 10.57
C THR A 444 2.30 -5.28 10.86
N SER A 445 2.93 -4.31 10.22
CA SER A 445 4.35 -3.99 10.41
C SER A 445 4.58 -2.49 10.22
N GLY A 446 5.61 -1.93 10.86
CA GLY A 446 5.97 -0.50 10.74
C GLY A 446 6.67 -0.12 9.43
N THR A 447 6.62 -0.98 8.39
CA THR A 447 7.27 -0.74 7.10
C THR A 447 6.33 -0.05 6.10
N THR A 448 6.89 0.46 5.00
CA THR A 448 6.11 1.08 3.91
C THR A 448 5.77 0.07 2.81
N SER A 449 4.61 0.22 2.14
CA SER A 449 4.24 -0.50 0.91
C SER A 449 4.53 0.29 -0.37
N VAL A 450 4.91 1.57 -0.27
CA VAL A 450 5.16 2.47 -1.40
C VAL A 450 6.50 3.16 -1.26
N GLY A 451 7.15 3.42 -2.38
CA GLY A 451 8.48 4.05 -2.43
C GLY A 451 9.61 3.02 -2.39
N THR A 452 10.85 3.51 -2.47
CA THR A 452 12.04 2.62 -2.59
C THR A 452 12.31 1.81 -1.32
N ALA A 453 11.95 2.34 -0.15
CA ALA A 453 12.10 1.63 1.12
C ALA A 453 11.23 0.36 1.23
N ALA A 454 10.19 0.22 0.38
CA ALA A 454 9.34 -0.97 0.35
C ALA A 454 10.11 -2.26 -0.02
N VAL A 455 11.22 -2.15 -0.72
CA VAL A 455 12.09 -3.29 -1.09
C VAL A 455 12.62 -4.02 0.15
N GLY A 456 12.95 -3.27 1.21
CA GLY A 456 13.51 -3.81 2.44
C GLY A 456 12.58 -4.79 3.18
N ARG A 457 11.27 -4.73 2.95
CA ARG A 457 10.28 -5.67 3.55
C ARG A 457 10.57 -7.13 3.19
N PHE A 458 11.07 -7.36 1.99
CA PHE A 458 11.30 -8.68 1.42
C PHE A 458 12.76 -9.13 1.52
N MET A 459 13.52 -8.48 2.39
CA MET A 459 14.94 -8.76 2.63
C MET A 459 15.22 -8.98 4.11
N ARG A 460 16.37 -9.64 4.40
CA ARG A 460 16.90 -9.78 5.74
C ARG A 460 18.41 -9.63 5.75
N PRO A 461 19.02 -9.12 6.83
CA PRO A 461 20.47 -9.02 6.93
C PRO A 461 21.13 -10.39 7.17
N VAL A 462 22.35 -10.51 6.61
CA VAL A 462 23.30 -11.60 6.93
C VAL A 462 24.67 -10.96 7.16
N ALA A 463 25.33 -11.33 8.26
CA ALA A 463 26.71 -10.95 8.54
C ALA A 463 27.66 -12.10 8.23
N TYR A 464 28.85 -11.76 7.72
CA TYR A 464 29.97 -12.64 7.42
C TYR A 464 31.12 -12.19 8.30
N ASP A 465 31.61 -13.06 9.17
CA ASP A 465 32.68 -12.79 10.12
C ASP A 465 33.93 -13.56 9.71
N SER A 466 35.05 -12.83 9.49
CA SER A 466 36.36 -13.38 9.14
C SER A 466 36.39 -14.29 7.89
N PHE A 467 35.52 -14.00 6.92
CA PHE A 467 35.46 -14.77 5.67
C PHE A 467 36.65 -14.46 4.76
N PRO A 468 37.21 -15.46 4.09
CA PRO A 468 38.22 -15.22 3.05
C PRO A 468 37.60 -14.37 1.93
N PRO A 469 38.31 -13.35 1.38
CA PRO A 469 37.77 -12.45 0.35
C PRO A 469 37.15 -13.16 -0.86
N ALA A 470 37.74 -14.29 -1.29
CA ALA A 470 37.27 -15.09 -2.41
C ALA A 470 35.91 -15.78 -2.16
N GLN A 471 35.51 -15.96 -0.92
CA GLN A 471 34.24 -16.57 -0.53
C GLN A 471 33.12 -15.55 -0.24
N LEU A 472 33.46 -14.26 -0.24
CA LEU A 472 32.48 -13.20 -0.01
C LEU A 472 31.56 -13.02 -1.24
N PRO A 473 30.27 -12.77 -1.01
CA PRO A 473 29.35 -12.42 -2.09
C PRO A 473 29.77 -11.09 -2.73
N PRO A 474 29.46 -10.86 -4.02
CA PRO A 474 29.89 -9.68 -4.77
C PRO A 474 29.71 -8.32 -4.08
N PRO A 475 28.55 -8.01 -3.41
CA PRO A 475 28.37 -6.71 -2.75
C PRO A 475 29.32 -6.45 -1.58
N LEU A 476 29.95 -7.48 -1.02
CA LEU A 476 30.84 -7.39 0.13
C LEU A 476 32.32 -7.50 -0.20
N ARG A 477 32.68 -7.67 -1.47
CA ARG A 477 34.08 -7.66 -1.91
C ARG A 477 34.64 -6.26 -1.96
N ASP A 478 35.91 -6.06 -1.63
CA ASP A 478 36.52 -4.75 -1.58
C ASP A 478 36.50 -4.03 -2.94
N GLU A 479 36.61 -4.77 -4.03
CA GLU A 479 36.61 -4.27 -5.42
C GLU A 479 35.26 -3.69 -5.84
N ASN A 480 34.17 -3.92 -5.07
CA ASN A 480 32.81 -3.51 -5.38
C ASN A 480 32.38 -3.86 -6.84
N PRO A 481 32.37 -5.13 -7.23
CA PRO A 481 32.15 -5.51 -8.63
C PRO A 481 30.76 -5.13 -9.16
N TRP A 482 29.80 -4.88 -8.27
CA TRP A 482 28.47 -4.40 -8.64
C TRP A 482 28.37 -2.87 -8.72
N GLY A 483 29.39 -2.13 -8.25
CA GLY A 483 29.41 -0.67 -8.27
C GLY A 483 28.28 -0.04 -7.46
N ILE A 484 27.90 -0.64 -6.33
CA ILE A 484 26.80 -0.20 -5.47
C ILE A 484 27.28 0.77 -4.39
N ILE A 485 26.32 1.53 -3.83
CA ILE A 485 26.56 2.31 -2.62
C ILE A 485 26.75 1.38 -1.42
N ARG A 486 27.71 1.68 -0.55
CA ARG A 486 27.97 0.90 0.66
C ARG A 486 28.66 1.72 1.74
N ARG A 487 28.65 1.21 2.95
CA ARG A 487 29.34 1.79 4.11
C ARG A 487 30.60 0.97 4.42
N VAL A 488 31.76 1.62 4.47
CA VAL A 488 33.04 0.97 4.77
C VAL A 488 33.72 1.68 5.93
N ASP A 489 34.06 0.94 6.98
CA ASP A 489 34.65 1.45 8.23
C ASP A 489 33.96 2.71 8.78
N GLY A 490 32.62 2.65 8.76
CA GLY A 490 31.77 3.74 9.24
C GLY A 490 31.49 4.86 8.24
N ALA A 491 32.21 4.94 7.11
CA ALA A 491 32.05 5.98 6.09
C ALA A 491 31.24 5.49 4.87
N TRP A 492 30.36 6.34 4.34
CA TRP A 492 29.68 6.04 3.09
C TRP A 492 30.62 6.15 1.89
N GLN A 493 30.67 5.11 1.08
CA GLN A 493 31.34 5.14 -0.21
C GLN A 493 30.31 5.44 -1.31
N PRO A 494 30.52 6.51 -2.10
CA PRO A 494 29.66 6.79 -3.25
C PRO A 494 29.82 5.70 -4.31
N ILE A 495 28.84 5.67 -5.24
CA ILE A 495 28.91 4.78 -6.41
C ILE A 495 30.20 5.11 -7.21
N PRO A 496 31.09 4.14 -7.46
CA PRO A 496 32.28 4.40 -8.25
C PRO A 496 31.91 4.91 -9.65
N ASN A 497 32.49 6.03 -10.06
CA ASN A 497 32.25 6.71 -11.34
C ASN A 497 30.78 7.05 -11.54
N GLY A 498 30.36 8.20 -10.98
CA GLY A 498 29.01 8.74 -11.02
C GLY A 498 28.19 8.24 -12.19
N GLY A 499 27.38 7.19 -11.93
CA GLY A 499 26.54 6.60 -12.95
C GLY A 499 25.64 7.69 -13.49
N ALA A 500 25.96 8.18 -14.67
CA ALA A 500 25.08 9.02 -15.44
C ALA A 500 23.75 8.28 -15.62
N ARG A 501 22.67 9.03 -15.33
CA ARG A 501 21.28 8.63 -15.56
C ARG A 501 21.05 8.26 -17.02
#